data_981962882c017c4b6da2cbea9a28a631
#
_entry.id   981962882c017c4b6da2cbea9a28a631
#
_cell.length_a   1.000
_cell.length_b   1.000
_cell.length_c   1.000
_cell.angle_alpha   90.00
_cell.angle_beta   90.00
_cell.angle_gamma   90.00
#
_symmetry.space_group_name_H-M   'P 1'
#
loop_
_entity.id
_entity.type
_entity.pdbx_description
1 polymer ?
#
loop_
_entity_poly.entity_id
_entity_poly.type
_entity_poly.pdbx_seq_one_letter_code
_entity_poly.pdbx_strand_id
1 'polypeptide(L)'
;MIGVRGYLSGCILALAACIGLAVPVLAQVLAQDNSGLAAGKEAWARASCSNCHGSMAQGGDGGDYPVGPSLRNITFGKDTMVGIVSCGIPGTPPMPAWLKGAYTKVECYGMPLGSIPAGMTVPAILTADEIKALVDYVFATFVQAPRP
;
A
#
# COMPACT_ATOMS: atom_id res chain seq x y z
N MET A 1 -3.95 62.88 -26.94
CA MET A 1 -4.86 61.70 -26.94
C MET A 1 -3.99 60.44 -27.14
N ILE A 2 -3.54 59.81 -26.06
CA ILE A 2 -2.64 58.66 -26.09
C ILE A 2 -3.51 57.43 -25.81
N GLY A 3 -3.54 56.51 -26.79
CA GLY A 3 -4.48 55.40 -26.83
C GLY A 3 -4.19 54.25 -25.84
N VAL A 4 -5.18 53.96 -25.05
CA VAL A 4 -5.23 52.87 -24.03
C VAL A 4 -5.57 51.49 -24.64
N ARG A 5 -5.06 51.18 -25.83
CA ARG A 5 -5.46 49.94 -26.57
C ARG A 5 -4.47 48.79 -26.49
N GLY A 6 -3.33 48.92 -25.80
CA GLY A 6 -2.26 47.92 -25.84
C GLY A 6 -2.19 46.94 -24.67
N TYR A 7 -2.85 47.18 -23.54
CA TYR A 7 -2.62 46.42 -22.30
C TYR A 7 -3.56 45.21 -22.06
N LEU A 8 -4.69 45.13 -22.75
CA LEU A 8 -5.65 44.04 -22.55
C LEU A 8 -5.32 42.74 -23.29
N SER A 9 -4.51 42.84 -24.37
CA SER A 9 -4.16 41.62 -25.14
C SER A 9 -3.09 40.76 -24.49
N GLY A 10 -2.20 41.33 -23.67
CA GLY A 10 -1.11 40.59 -23.03
C GLY A 10 -1.53 39.71 -21.86
N CYS A 11 -2.53 40.15 -21.09
CA CYS A 11 -3.00 39.40 -19.91
C CYS A 11 -3.81 38.16 -20.27
N ILE A 12 -4.54 38.14 -21.37
CA ILE A 12 -5.37 37.01 -21.77
C ILE A 12 -4.50 35.86 -22.28
N LEU A 13 -3.41 36.13 -22.97
CA LEU A 13 -2.47 35.08 -23.43
C LEU A 13 -1.67 34.44 -22.30
N ALA A 14 -1.33 35.22 -21.26
CA ALA A 14 -0.61 34.69 -20.09
C ALA A 14 -1.49 33.76 -19.24
N LEU A 15 -2.77 34.07 -19.08
CA LEU A 15 -3.73 33.23 -18.35
C LEU A 15 -4.03 31.89 -19.08
N ALA A 16 -4.11 31.91 -20.41
CA ALA A 16 -4.33 30.69 -21.20
C ALA A 16 -3.13 29.75 -21.14
N ALA A 17 -1.89 30.25 -21.06
CA ALA A 17 -0.69 29.43 -20.93
C ALA A 17 -0.59 28.74 -19.56
N CYS A 18 -1.03 29.37 -18.47
CA CYS A 18 -1.01 28.75 -17.14
C CYS A 18 -2.05 27.63 -16.98
N ILE A 19 -3.22 27.74 -17.61
CA ILE A 19 -4.26 26.71 -17.53
C ILE A 19 -3.86 25.47 -18.36
N GLY A 20 -3.20 25.65 -19.49
CA GLY A 20 -2.76 24.56 -20.36
C GLY A 20 -1.70 23.64 -19.77
N LEU A 21 -0.90 24.12 -18.80
CA LEU A 21 0.15 23.32 -18.14
C LEU A 21 -0.34 22.59 -16.86
N ALA A 22 -1.41 23.05 -16.22
CA ALA A 22 -1.91 22.46 -15.00
C ALA A 22 -2.70 21.14 -15.21
N VAL A 23 -3.41 21.05 -16.34
CA VAL A 23 -4.24 19.87 -16.65
C VAL A 23 -3.45 18.58 -16.85
N PRO A 24 -2.30 18.55 -17.58
CA PRO A 24 -1.54 17.32 -17.75
C PRO A 24 -0.88 16.83 -16.44
N VAL A 25 -0.50 17.72 -15.53
CA VAL A 25 0.10 17.33 -14.24
C VAL A 25 -0.91 16.64 -13.34
N LEU A 26 -2.13 17.15 -13.23
CA LEU A 26 -3.21 16.52 -12.47
C LEU A 26 -3.57 15.14 -13.01
N ALA A 27 -3.65 14.99 -14.32
CA ALA A 27 -3.94 13.69 -14.96
C ALA A 27 -2.84 12.66 -14.70
N GLN A 28 -1.57 13.08 -14.66
CA GLN A 28 -0.46 12.20 -14.34
C GLN A 28 -0.47 11.73 -12.88
N VAL A 29 -0.76 12.61 -11.93
CA VAL A 29 -0.85 12.26 -10.50
C VAL A 29 -1.97 11.24 -10.27
N LEU A 30 -3.16 11.46 -10.81
CA LEU A 30 -4.30 10.53 -10.68
C LEU A 30 -4.03 9.17 -11.36
N ALA A 31 -3.28 9.15 -12.45
CA ALA A 31 -2.91 7.90 -13.13
C ALA A 31 -1.90 7.09 -12.30
N GLN A 32 -0.98 7.74 -11.61
CA GLN A 32 0.00 7.09 -10.74
C GLN A 32 -0.67 6.48 -9.50
N ASP A 33 -1.60 7.17 -8.85
CA ASP A 33 -2.34 6.65 -7.71
C ASP A 33 -3.14 5.39 -8.08
N ASN A 34 -3.82 5.40 -9.21
CA ASN A 34 -4.58 4.25 -9.68
C ASN A 34 -3.68 3.04 -10.02
N SER A 35 -2.50 3.28 -10.59
CA SER A 35 -1.56 2.19 -10.90
C SER A 35 -0.96 1.57 -9.64
N GLY A 36 -0.68 2.38 -8.61
CA GLY A 36 -0.21 1.90 -7.31
C GLY A 36 -1.25 1.02 -6.60
N LEU A 37 -2.51 1.44 -6.58
CA LEU A 37 -3.58 0.64 -5.99
C LEU A 37 -3.84 -0.66 -6.76
N ALA A 38 -3.73 -0.65 -8.09
CA ALA A 38 -3.85 -1.86 -8.89
C ALA A 38 -2.73 -2.87 -8.58
N ALA A 39 -1.48 -2.41 -8.48
CA ALA A 39 -0.34 -3.24 -8.08
C ALA A 39 -0.51 -3.82 -6.65
N GLY A 40 -1.03 -3.01 -5.73
CA GLY A 40 -1.34 -3.46 -4.37
C GLY A 40 -2.42 -4.53 -4.33
N LYS A 41 -3.49 -4.38 -5.11
CA LYS A 41 -4.54 -5.39 -5.25
C LYS A 41 -4.00 -6.70 -5.83
N GLU A 42 -3.10 -6.63 -6.81
CA GLU A 42 -2.45 -7.80 -7.36
C GLU A 42 -1.55 -8.50 -6.34
N ALA A 43 -0.76 -7.74 -5.56
CA ALA A 43 0.07 -8.29 -4.49
C ALA A 43 -0.80 -8.96 -3.40
N TRP A 44 -1.93 -8.36 -3.02
CA TRP A 44 -2.93 -8.94 -2.10
C TRP A 44 -3.43 -10.30 -2.60
N ALA A 45 -3.80 -10.39 -3.87
CA ALA A 45 -4.29 -11.63 -4.48
C ALA A 45 -3.18 -12.70 -4.56
N ARG A 46 -1.98 -12.31 -5.02
CA ARG A 46 -0.83 -13.23 -5.17
C ARG A 46 -0.34 -13.80 -3.85
N ALA A 47 -0.37 -13.00 -2.79
CA ALA A 47 -0.04 -13.44 -1.43
C ALA A 47 -1.22 -14.15 -0.73
N SER A 48 -2.38 -14.28 -1.39
CA SER A 48 -3.58 -14.94 -0.85
C SER A 48 -4.02 -14.41 0.53
N CYS A 49 -3.86 -13.11 0.76
CA CYS A 49 -4.16 -12.48 2.05
C CYS A 49 -5.62 -12.69 2.48
N SER A 50 -6.53 -12.73 1.50
CA SER A 50 -7.96 -12.98 1.74
C SER A 50 -8.28 -14.33 2.38
N ASN A 51 -7.41 -15.33 2.22
CA ASN A 51 -7.64 -16.65 2.80
C ASN A 51 -7.69 -16.61 4.33
N CYS A 52 -6.86 -15.78 4.95
CA CYS A 52 -6.83 -15.61 6.40
C CYS A 52 -7.61 -14.37 6.88
N HIS A 53 -7.58 -13.27 6.09
CA HIS A 53 -8.16 -11.99 6.50
C HIS A 53 -9.56 -11.74 5.95
N GLY A 54 -10.10 -12.65 5.14
CA GLY A 54 -11.39 -12.50 4.47
C GLY A 54 -11.32 -11.64 3.21
N SER A 55 -12.22 -11.87 2.26
CA SER A 55 -12.25 -11.20 0.96
C SER A 55 -12.40 -9.67 1.02
N MET A 56 -13.03 -9.19 2.09
CA MET A 56 -13.24 -7.77 2.38
C MET A 56 -12.42 -7.33 3.60
N ALA A 57 -11.34 -8.03 3.92
CA ALA A 57 -10.47 -7.77 5.07
C ALA A 57 -11.23 -7.70 6.42
N GLN A 58 -12.38 -8.36 6.53
CA GLN A 58 -13.23 -8.40 7.72
C GLN A 58 -12.70 -9.33 8.82
N GLY A 59 -11.67 -10.09 8.54
CA GLY A 59 -11.17 -11.21 9.31
C GLY A 59 -11.59 -12.54 8.68
N GLY A 60 -10.85 -13.58 8.99
CA GLY A 60 -11.17 -14.94 8.55
C GLY A 60 -12.30 -15.55 9.38
N ASP A 61 -12.96 -16.54 8.81
CA ASP A 61 -14.02 -17.34 9.43
C ASP A 61 -13.58 -18.78 9.76
N GLY A 62 -12.31 -19.10 9.50
CA GLY A 62 -11.78 -20.46 9.64
C GLY A 62 -11.87 -21.23 8.32
N GLY A 63 -12.18 -22.53 8.38
CA GLY A 63 -12.14 -23.43 7.24
C GLY A 63 -10.72 -23.99 7.03
N ASP A 64 -10.27 -24.02 5.77
CA ASP A 64 -8.97 -24.60 5.41
C ASP A 64 -7.76 -23.73 5.79
N TYR A 65 -7.99 -22.48 6.22
CA TYR A 65 -6.96 -21.51 6.54
C TYR A 65 -7.09 -20.99 7.97
N PRO A 66 -5.96 -20.61 8.61
CA PRO A 66 -5.99 -19.99 9.92
C PRO A 66 -6.78 -18.68 9.93
N VAL A 67 -7.49 -18.42 11.02
CA VAL A 67 -8.23 -17.17 11.19
C VAL A 67 -7.25 -16.02 11.39
N GLY A 68 -7.23 -15.08 10.44
CA GLY A 68 -6.54 -13.80 10.56
C GLY A 68 -7.48 -12.73 11.13
N PRO A 69 -6.94 -11.70 11.82
CA PRO A 69 -7.75 -10.62 12.34
C PRO A 69 -8.35 -9.75 11.24
N SER A 70 -9.41 -9.02 11.57
CA SER A 70 -9.93 -7.95 10.71
C SER A 70 -8.89 -6.85 10.55
N LEU A 71 -8.70 -6.40 9.31
CA LEU A 71 -7.83 -5.27 8.99
C LEU A 71 -8.60 -3.94 8.90
N ARG A 72 -9.91 -3.95 9.08
CA ARG A 72 -10.77 -2.77 8.93
C ARG A 72 -10.62 -1.75 10.06
N ASN A 73 -10.29 -2.23 11.25
CA ASN A 73 -10.24 -1.43 12.48
C ASN A 73 -8.84 -1.40 13.09
N ILE A 74 -7.79 -1.52 12.27
CA ILE A 74 -6.41 -1.41 12.75
C ILE A 74 -6.13 0.01 13.23
N THR A 75 -5.35 0.12 14.31
CA THR A 75 -5.03 1.40 14.97
C THR A 75 -3.59 1.85 14.74
N PHE A 76 -2.77 1.03 14.11
CA PHE A 76 -1.38 1.34 13.77
C PHE A 76 -1.26 1.84 12.33
N GLY A 77 -0.16 2.53 12.02
CA GLY A 77 0.08 3.15 10.72
C GLY A 77 0.62 2.18 9.65
N LYS A 78 0.74 2.71 8.44
CA LYS A 78 1.23 1.97 7.26
C LYS A 78 2.62 1.37 7.46
N ASP A 79 3.56 2.11 8.06
CA ASP A 79 4.94 1.64 8.26
C ASP A 79 4.99 0.38 9.15
N THR A 80 4.15 0.35 10.19
CA THR A 80 4.01 -0.83 11.03
C THR A 80 3.46 -2.01 10.23
N MET A 81 2.45 -1.78 9.38
CA MET A 81 1.91 -2.84 8.53
C MET A 81 2.94 -3.34 7.51
N VAL A 82 3.74 -2.45 6.92
CA VAL A 82 4.84 -2.85 6.03
C VAL A 82 5.80 -3.79 6.76
N GLY A 83 6.19 -3.47 7.99
CA GLY A 83 7.04 -4.36 8.81
C GLY A 83 6.39 -5.72 9.07
N ILE A 84 5.10 -5.73 9.46
CA ILE A 84 4.33 -6.94 9.72
C ILE A 84 4.23 -7.82 8.46
N VAL A 85 3.87 -7.25 7.32
CA VAL A 85 3.77 -8.00 6.06
C VAL A 85 5.14 -8.51 5.61
N SER A 86 6.18 -7.71 5.80
CA SER A 86 7.55 -8.08 5.40
C SER A 86 8.06 -9.26 6.21
N CYS A 87 7.95 -9.20 7.53
CA CYS A 87 8.59 -10.12 8.47
C CYS A 87 7.63 -11.16 9.07
N GLY A 88 6.33 -11.03 8.79
CA GLY A 88 5.32 -11.90 9.40
C GLY A 88 5.12 -11.63 10.89
N ILE A 89 4.33 -12.45 11.56
CA ILE A 89 4.15 -12.44 13.02
C ILE A 89 4.33 -13.86 13.53
N PRO A 90 5.33 -14.12 14.40
CA PRO A 90 5.44 -15.40 15.08
C PRO A 90 4.22 -15.65 15.96
N GLY A 91 3.77 -16.89 16.04
CA GLY A 91 2.62 -17.25 16.88
C GLY A 91 1.96 -18.56 16.46
N THR A 92 0.75 -18.80 16.97
CA THR A 92 -0.04 -19.98 16.63
C THR A 92 -1.49 -19.55 16.38
N PRO A 93 -1.92 -19.47 15.12
CA PRO A 93 -1.14 -19.62 13.90
C PRO A 93 -0.24 -18.40 13.60
N PRO A 94 0.90 -18.59 12.92
CA PRO A 94 1.76 -17.49 12.54
C PRO A 94 1.21 -16.77 11.30
N MET A 95 1.46 -15.46 11.17
CA MET A 95 1.34 -14.77 9.90
C MET A 95 2.64 -14.95 9.11
N PRO A 96 2.60 -15.43 7.86
CA PRO A 96 3.80 -15.64 7.05
C PRO A 96 4.59 -14.36 6.77
N ALA A 97 5.91 -14.48 6.55
CA ALA A 97 6.77 -13.41 6.07
C ALA A 97 6.79 -13.38 4.55
N TRP A 98 6.40 -12.26 3.95
CA TRP A 98 6.20 -12.16 2.50
C TRP A 98 7.34 -11.50 1.75
N LEU A 99 8.23 -10.75 2.44
CA LEU A 99 9.32 -10.03 1.79
C LEU A 99 10.38 -10.99 1.23
N LYS A 100 10.75 -10.80 -0.03
CA LYS A 100 11.91 -11.48 -0.63
C LYS A 100 13.16 -11.19 0.18
N GLY A 101 13.75 -12.25 0.72
CA GLY A 101 14.93 -12.14 1.56
C GLY A 101 14.67 -11.89 3.05
N ALA A 102 13.42 -11.90 3.52
CA ALA A 102 13.11 -11.86 4.95
C ALA A 102 13.90 -12.95 5.70
N TYR A 103 14.48 -12.59 6.84
CA TYR A 103 15.36 -13.42 7.69
C TYR A 103 16.66 -13.91 7.04
N THR A 104 16.84 -13.77 5.73
CA THR A 104 18.05 -14.28 5.04
C THR A 104 18.95 -13.16 4.50
N LYS A 105 18.36 -12.05 4.07
CA LYS A 105 19.04 -10.85 3.57
C LYS A 105 18.56 -9.58 4.26
N VAL A 106 17.39 -9.66 4.89
CA VAL A 106 16.76 -8.57 5.65
C VAL A 106 16.52 -9.07 7.06
N GLU A 107 17.06 -8.34 8.02
CA GLU A 107 16.82 -8.62 9.44
C GLU A 107 15.36 -8.33 9.80
N CYS A 108 14.75 -9.27 10.50
CA CYS A 108 13.39 -9.14 10.99
C CYS A 108 13.42 -9.13 12.52
N TYR A 109 12.84 -8.10 13.11
CA TYR A 109 12.73 -7.92 14.58
C TYR A 109 14.08 -7.94 15.31
N GLY A 110 15.15 -7.48 14.66
CA GLY A 110 16.50 -7.49 15.23
C GLY A 110 17.12 -8.88 15.40
N MET A 111 16.51 -9.90 14.78
CA MET A 111 17.05 -11.26 14.82
C MET A 111 18.21 -11.41 13.83
N PRO A 112 19.26 -12.17 14.18
CA PRO A 112 20.36 -12.45 13.25
C PRO A 112 19.86 -13.09 11.96
N LEU A 113 20.53 -12.80 10.83
CA LEU A 113 20.23 -13.44 9.55
C LEU A 113 20.32 -14.96 9.65
N GLY A 114 19.37 -15.66 9.05
CA GLY A 114 19.22 -17.09 9.13
C GLY A 114 18.39 -17.58 10.32
N SER A 115 18.04 -16.70 11.28
CA SER A 115 17.24 -17.06 12.47
C SER A 115 15.75 -16.90 12.17
N ILE A 116 15.11 -17.94 11.63
CA ILE A 116 13.67 -17.95 11.38
C ILE A 116 12.95 -18.48 12.64
N PRO A 117 11.94 -17.76 13.18
CA PRO A 117 11.16 -18.24 14.32
C PRO A 117 10.51 -19.61 14.06
N ALA A 118 10.48 -20.45 15.08
CA ALA A 118 9.87 -21.78 14.96
C ALA A 118 8.41 -21.68 14.49
N GLY A 119 8.02 -22.53 13.53
CA GLY A 119 6.68 -22.55 12.94
C GLY A 119 6.38 -21.42 11.95
N MET A 120 7.30 -20.45 11.77
CA MET A 120 7.12 -19.38 10.80
C MET A 120 7.29 -19.89 9.37
N THR A 121 6.35 -19.54 8.51
CA THR A 121 6.47 -19.76 7.06
C THR A 121 7.03 -18.51 6.41
N VAL A 122 7.97 -18.67 5.47
CA VAL A 122 8.60 -17.56 4.75
C VAL A 122 8.45 -17.79 3.23
N PRO A 123 7.27 -17.50 2.64
CA PRO A 123 7.05 -17.60 1.19
C PRO A 123 7.98 -16.70 0.39
N ALA A 124 8.31 -15.52 0.91
CA ALA A 124 9.28 -14.59 0.35
C ALA A 124 9.03 -14.23 -1.13
N ILE A 125 7.77 -14.01 -1.51
CA ILE A 125 7.37 -13.81 -2.91
C ILE A 125 7.19 -12.35 -3.33
N LEU A 126 7.12 -11.40 -2.36
CA LEU A 126 6.90 -9.98 -2.62
C LEU A 126 8.20 -9.17 -2.50
N THR A 127 8.36 -8.17 -3.36
CA THR A 127 9.39 -7.14 -3.21
C THR A 127 8.94 -6.09 -2.19
N ALA A 128 9.86 -5.23 -1.74
CA ALA A 128 9.54 -4.14 -0.83
C ALA A 128 8.52 -3.15 -1.42
N ASP A 129 8.62 -2.86 -2.72
CA ASP A 129 7.68 -1.95 -3.40
C ASP A 129 6.29 -2.58 -3.55
N GLU A 130 6.22 -3.88 -3.82
CA GLU A 130 4.94 -4.62 -3.85
C GLU A 130 4.28 -4.66 -2.48
N ILE A 131 5.05 -4.77 -1.39
CA ILE A 131 4.51 -4.72 -0.03
C ILE A 131 3.98 -3.31 0.29
N LYS A 132 4.70 -2.25 -0.08
CA LYS A 132 4.20 -0.88 0.08
C LYS A 132 2.90 -0.65 -0.68
N ALA A 133 2.86 -1.06 -1.95
CA ALA A 133 1.64 -0.97 -2.76
C ALA A 133 0.48 -1.77 -2.17
N LEU A 134 0.74 -2.98 -1.66
CA LEU A 134 -0.24 -3.81 -0.95
C LEU A 134 -0.79 -3.10 0.28
N VAL A 135 0.07 -2.51 1.11
CA VAL A 135 -0.33 -1.77 2.31
C VAL A 135 -1.16 -0.54 1.92
N ASP A 136 -0.76 0.20 0.89
CA ASP A 136 -1.53 1.34 0.38
C ASP A 136 -2.92 0.92 -0.10
N TYR A 137 -3.01 -0.20 -0.82
CA TYR A 137 -4.28 -0.78 -1.23
C TYR A 137 -5.16 -1.17 -0.04
N VAL A 138 -4.62 -1.83 0.98
CA VAL A 138 -5.37 -2.22 2.18
C VAL A 138 -5.91 -1.00 2.90
N PHE A 139 -5.08 0.04 3.11
CA PHE A 139 -5.50 1.26 3.78
C PHE A 139 -6.54 2.04 2.98
N ALA A 140 -6.38 2.14 1.66
CA ALA A 140 -7.32 2.86 0.81
C ALA A 140 -8.67 2.14 0.65
N THR A 141 -8.66 0.79 0.72
CA THR A 141 -9.84 -0.01 0.38
C THR A 141 -10.60 -0.51 1.61
N PHE A 142 -9.90 -0.91 2.67
CA PHE A 142 -10.50 -1.66 3.77
C PHE A 142 -10.43 -0.95 5.12
N VAL A 143 -9.37 -0.19 5.39
CA VAL A 143 -9.22 0.47 6.68
C VAL A 143 -10.26 1.58 6.80
N GLN A 144 -11.15 1.43 7.77
CA GLN A 144 -12.10 2.49 8.09
C GLN A 144 -11.35 3.59 8.83
N ALA A 145 -11.59 4.86 8.44
CA ALA A 145 -11.02 5.99 9.17
C ALA A 145 -11.31 5.83 10.68
N PRO A 146 -10.33 6.09 11.56
CA PRO A 146 -10.59 6.05 12.99
C PRO A 146 -11.75 6.99 13.27
N ARG A 147 -12.79 6.46 13.92
CA ARG A 147 -13.89 7.30 14.43
C ARG A 147 -13.29 8.17 15.51
N PRO A 148 -13.56 9.49 15.49
CA PRO A 148 -13.10 10.40 16.52
C PRO A 148 -13.61 10.00 17.91
#